data_09e9978d5d17059ffa658d07ec8bb5e2
#
_entry.id   09e9978d5d17059ffa658d07ec8bb5e2
#
_cell.length_a   1.000
_cell.length_b   1.000
_cell.length_c   1.000
_cell.angle_alpha   90.00
_cell.angle_beta   90.00
_cell.angle_gamma   90.00
#
_symmetry.space_group_name_H-M   'P 1'
#
loop_
_entity.id
_entity.type
_entity.pdbx_description
1 polymer ?
#
loop_
_entity_poly.entity_id
_entity_poly.type
_entity_poly.pdbx_seq_one_letter_code
_entity_poly.pdbx_strand_id
1 'polypeptide(L)'
;MSGMSVNSVDLIFADPPYFLSTQNGITCQSGRMVSVKKGEWDLQKSFDEIHSFNREWIRCCYLLLKSSGSIFISGTFHNIYSIGVALQQEGFFIVNNITWQKLNPPPNLACKCFTHSTETIIWAVKDKKKYYFNYALMKELNGGKQMKDVWSGPLTPKKEKQHGKHPTQKPEYLLERIILAASKEGDLVMDPFCGSGTTGVVSIRLNREFIGIDNNEEYISLADRRMKNEKL
;
A
#
# COMPACT_ATOMS: atom_id res chain seq x y z
N MET A 1 4.52 -16.35 1.22
CA MET A 1 3.08 -16.73 1.33
C MET A 1 2.84 -18.25 1.35
N SER A 2 3.81 -19.05 0.90
CA SER A 2 3.77 -20.52 1.09
C SER A 2 3.83 -20.85 2.59
N GLY A 3 2.95 -21.74 3.06
CA GLY A 3 2.85 -22.13 4.49
C GLY A 3 1.75 -21.45 5.28
N MET A 4 1.06 -20.46 4.72
CA MET A 4 -0.15 -19.86 5.34
C MET A 4 -1.41 -20.64 4.93
N SER A 5 -2.36 -20.71 5.84
CA SER A 5 -3.66 -21.34 5.57
C SER A 5 -4.51 -20.51 4.61
N VAL A 6 -5.18 -21.17 3.67
CA VAL A 6 -6.16 -20.50 2.79
C VAL A 6 -7.31 -19.91 3.60
N ASN A 7 -7.90 -18.79 3.13
CA ASN A 7 -9.01 -18.10 3.79
C ASN A 7 -8.74 -17.77 5.27
N SER A 8 -7.52 -17.34 5.62
CA SER A 8 -7.12 -17.03 6.99
C SER A 8 -6.97 -15.52 7.26
N VAL A 9 -6.79 -14.69 6.24
CA VAL A 9 -6.50 -13.25 6.34
C VAL A 9 -7.80 -12.44 6.21
N ASP A 10 -7.99 -11.45 7.09
CA ASP A 10 -9.16 -10.58 7.09
C ASP A 10 -8.96 -9.33 6.22
N LEU A 11 -7.76 -8.74 6.27
CA LEU A 11 -7.41 -7.54 5.52
C LEU A 11 -6.02 -7.67 4.93
N ILE A 12 -5.87 -7.32 3.66
CA ILE A 12 -4.57 -7.18 3.01
C ILE A 12 -4.39 -5.71 2.61
N PHE A 13 -3.25 -5.12 3.00
CA PHE A 13 -2.74 -3.91 2.37
C PHE A 13 -1.47 -4.26 1.60
N ALA A 14 -1.31 -3.74 0.39
CA ALA A 14 -0.14 -3.98 -0.44
C ALA A 14 0.35 -2.68 -1.10
N ASP A 15 1.66 -2.42 -1.02
CA ASP A 15 2.35 -1.34 -1.74
C ASP A 15 3.47 -1.97 -2.60
N PRO A 16 3.11 -2.63 -3.73
CA PRO A 16 4.06 -3.38 -4.54
C PRO A 16 5.07 -2.48 -5.23
N PRO A 17 6.20 -3.02 -5.75
CA PRO A 17 7.15 -2.27 -6.56
C PRO A 17 6.49 -1.56 -7.74
N TYR A 18 6.93 -0.31 -8.02
CA TYR A 18 6.41 0.48 -9.14
C TYR A 18 7.25 0.34 -10.40
N PHE A 19 8.42 -0.31 -10.31
CA PHE A 19 9.38 -0.55 -11.41
C PHE A 19 9.82 0.74 -12.12
N LEU A 20 10.08 1.80 -11.35
CA LEU A 20 10.42 3.14 -11.84
C LEU A 20 11.91 3.45 -11.83
N SER A 21 12.71 2.66 -11.14
CA SER A 21 14.15 2.89 -11.03
C SER A 21 14.84 2.60 -12.35
N THR A 22 15.50 3.63 -12.94
CA THR A 22 16.34 3.50 -14.12
C THR A 22 17.81 3.54 -13.73
N GLN A 23 18.68 2.87 -14.49
CA GLN A 23 20.12 2.89 -14.25
C GLN A 23 20.73 4.29 -14.50
N ASN A 24 20.12 5.08 -15.37
CA ASN A 24 20.68 6.34 -15.90
C ASN A 24 20.19 7.61 -15.19
N GLY A 25 19.32 7.53 -14.17
CA GLY A 25 18.75 8.71 -13.50
C GLY A 25 17.81 9.55 -14.38
N ILE A 26 17.42 10.72 -13.88
CA ILE A 26 16.56 11.70 -14.58
C ILE A 26 17.35 13.00 -14.79
N THR A 27 17.29 13.56 -16.01
CA THR A 27 17.86 14.88 -16.29
C THR A 27 16.86 15.96 -15.87
N CYS A 28 17.26 16.85 -14.96
CA CYS A 28 16.51 18.03 -14.59
C CYS A 28 16.45 19.07 -15.72
N GLN A 29 15.53 20.02 -15.65
CA GLN A 29 15.46 21.16 -16.59
C GLN A 29 16.79 21.94 -16.66
N SER A 30 17.55 21.99 -15.56
CA SER A 30 18.90 22.62 -15.51
C SER A 30 20.01 21.79 -16.17
N GLY A 31 19.72 20.66 -16.78
CA GLY A 31 20.71 19.73 -17.35
C GLY A 31 21.38 18.82 -16.33
N ARG A 32 21.16 18.99 -15.03
CA ARG A 32 21.75 18.17 -13.98
C ARG A 32 21.06 16.79 -13.92
N MET A 33 21.87 15.74 -13.85
CA MET A 33 21.38 14.38 -13.62
C MET A 33 21.12 14.13 -12.13
N VAL A 34 19.96 13.56 -11.80
CA VAL A 34 19.58 13.15 -10.44
C VAL A 34 19.27 11.66 -10.45
N SER A 35 19.91 10.92 -9.55
CA SER A 35 19.61 9.50 -9.36
C SER A 35 18.20 9.33 -8.78
N VAL A 36 17.42 8.43 -9.38
CA VAL A 36 16.07 8.04 -8.90
C VAL A 36 16.04 6.57 -8.45
N LYS A 37 17.23 5.96 -8.28
CA LYS A 37 17.36 4.56 -7.88
C LYS A 37 16.84 4.40 -6.45
N LYS A 38 15.76 3.61 -6.25
CA LYS A 38 15.19 3.27 -4.94
C LYS A 38 15.71 1.94 -4.42
N GLY A 39 16.09 1.03 -5.30
CA GLY A 39 16.61 -0.29 -4.99
C GLY A 39 16.56 -1.21 -6.22
N GLU A 40 17.18 -2.38 -6.13
CA GLU A 40 17.15 -3.37 -7.24
C GLU A 40 15.75 -3.92 -7.47
N TRP A 41 14.93 -3.97 -6.43
CA TRP A 41 13.54 -4.41 -6.48
C TRP A 41 12.62 -3.51 -7.34
N ASP A 42 13.01 -2.25 -7.61
CA ASP A 42 12.22 -1.28 -8.37
C ASP A 42 12.78 -1.05 -9.79
N LEU A 43 13.66 -1.93 -10.28
CA LEU A 43 14.22 -1.81 -11.63
C LEU A 43 13.14 -1.95 -12.70
N GLN A 44 13.27 -1.16 -13.76
CA GLN A 44 12.35 -1.13 -14.89
C GLN A 44 12.26 -2.51 -15.57
N LYS A 45 11.04 -2.95 -15.84
CA LYS A 45 10.68 -4.20 -16.53
C LYS A 45 9.74 -3.90 -17.69
N SER A 46 9.55 -4.87 -18.58
CA SER A 46 8.51 -4.80 -19.60
C SER A 46 7.10 -4.83 -18.97
N PHE A 47 6.11 -4.34 -19.69
CA PHE A 47 4.72 -4.37 -19.21
C PHE A 47 4.25 -5.80 -18.92
N ASP A 48 4.59 -6.75 -19.78
CA ASP A 48 4.17 -8.15 -19.63
C ASP A 48 4.79 -8.81 -18.39
N GLU A 49 6.05 -8.51 -18.10
CA GLU A 49 6.72 -8.98 -16.87
C GLU A 49 6.07 -8.38 -15.61
N ILE A 50 5.76 -7.06 -15.64
CA ILE A 50 5.06 -6.38 -14.55
C ILE A 50 3.67 -6.98 -14.36
N HIS A 51 2.93 -7.20 -15.43
CA HIS A 51 1.58 -7.75 -15.36
C HIS A 51 1.57 -9.19 -14.85
N SER A 52 2.49 -10.03 -15.34
CA SER A 52 2.65 -11.41 -14.85
C SER A 52 3.00 -11.46 -13.38
N PHE A 53 3.93 -10.62 -12.93
CA PHE A 53 4.26 -10.46 -11.50
C PHE A 53 3.03 -10.03 -10.68
N ASN A 54 2.27 -9.03 -11.15
CA ASN A 54 1.08 -8.56 -10.45
C ASN A 54 0.03 -9.66 -10.32
N ARG A 55 -0.22 -10.43 -11.36
CA ARG A 55 -1.16 -11.55 -11.33
C ARG A 55 -0.75 -12.63 -10.31
N GLU A 56 0.52 -12.97 -10.28
CA GLU A 56 1.03 -14.05 -9.42
C GLU A 56 0.81 -13.73 -7.94
N TRP A 57 1.26 -12.58 -7.44
CA TRP A 57 1.08 -12.24 -6.03
C TRP A 57 -0.38 -11.93 -5.68
N ILE A 58 -1.17 -11.32 -6.58
CA ILE A 58 -2.61 -11.06 -6.38
C ILE A 58 -3.37 -12.38 -6.26
N ARG A 59 -3.04 -13.39 -7.07
CA ARG A 59 -3.58 -14.74 -6.96
C ARG A 59 -3.28 -15.37 -5.61
N CYS A 60 -2.05 -15.24 -5.11
CA CYS A 60 -1.71 -15.69 -3.77
C CYS A 60 -2.55 -14.98 -2.70
N CYS A 61 -2.71 -13.66 -2.79
CA CYS A 61 -3.57 -12.89 -1.90
C CYS A 61 -5.03 -13.36 -1.96
N TYR A 62 -5.54 -13.66 -3.16
CA TYR A 62 -6.89 -14.19 -3.32
C TYR A 62 -7.11 -15.49 -2.54
N LEU A 63 -6.15 -16.42 -2.58
CA LEU A 63 -6.25 -17.68 -1.85
C LEU A 63 -6.24 -17.48 -0.33
N LEU A 64 -5.41 -16.55 0.16
CA LEU A 64 -5.25 -16.31 1.60
C LEU A 64 -6.40 -15.49 2.21
N LEU A 65 -6.99 -14.59 1.44
CA LEU A 65 -8.04 -13.70 1.92
C LEU A 65 -9.32 -14.46 2.22
N LYS A 66 -9.97 -14.19 3.35
CA LYS A 66 -11.31 -14.69 3.70
C LYS A 66 -12.35 -14.17 2.70
N SER A 67 -13.49 -14.86 2.58
CA SER A 67 -14.62 -14.40 1.74
C SER A 67 -15.20 -13.05 2.21
N SER A 68 -15.09 -12.74 3.50
CA SER A 68 -15.46 -11.44 4.09
C SER A 68 -14.34 -10.41 4.07
N GLY A 69 -13.16 -10.78 3.61
CA GLY A 69 -11.97 -9.95 3.66
C GLY A 69 -11.89 -8.92 2.53
N SER A 70 -11.03 -7.93 2.75
CA SER A 70 -10.75 -6.83 1.82
C SER A 70 -9.27 -6.76 1.48
N ILE A 71 -8.96 -6.34 0.26
CA ILE A 71 -7.60 -5.99 -0.17
C ILE A 71 -7.55 -4.53 -0.63
N PHE A 72 -6.54 -3.80 -0.16
CA PHE A 72 -6.22 -2.43 -0.59
C PHE A 72 -4.83 -2.44 -1.20
N ILE A 73 -4.71 -1.95 -2.44
CA ILE A 73 -3.44 -1.94 -3.16
C ILE A 73 -3.11 -0.51 -3.58
N SER A 74 -2.00 0.01 -3.06
CA SER A 74 -1.47 1.32 -3.44
C SER A 74 -0.66 1.23 -4.73
N GLY A 75 -0.71 2.28 -5.55
CA GLY A 75 0.10 2.36 -6.75
C GLY A 75 0.06 3.73 -7.41
N THR A 76 1.06 3.96 -8.26
CA THR A 76 1.08 5.10 -9.17
C THR A 76 0.50 4.69 -10.53
N PHE A 77 0.28 5.67 -11.43
CA PHE A 77 -0.23 5.41 -12.77
C PHE A 77 0.64 4.44 -13.60
N HIS A 78 1.90 4.23 -13.22
CA HIS A 78 2.79 3.29 -13.92
C HIS A 78 2.42 1.81 -13.70
N ASN A 79 1.81 1.48 -12.57
CA ASN A 79 1.50 0.09 -12.21
C ASN A 79 0.00 -0.17 -11.92
N ILE A 80 -0.73 0.85 -11.44
CA ILE A 80 -2.10 0.67 -10.94
C ILE A 80 -3.08 0.12 -11.97
N TYR A 81 -2.91 0.44 -13.25
CA TYR A 81 -3.78 -0.07 -14.32
C TYR A 81 -3.58 -1.57 -14.52
N SER A 82 -2.32 -2.05 -14.50
CA SER A 82 -2.01 -3.48 -14.52
C SER A 82 -2.60 -4.20 -13.30
N ILE A 83 -2.49 -3.61 -12.11
CA ILE A 83 -3.08 -4.13 -10.86
C ILE A 83 -4.60 -4.23 -10.98
N GLY A 84 -5.28 -3.21 -11.50
CA GLY A 84 -6.73 -3.21 -11.67
C GLY A 84 -7.21 -4.33 -12.60
N VAL A 85 -6.49 -4.57 -13.69
CA VAL A 85 -6.78 -5.69 -14.61
C VAL A 85 -6.50 -7.03 -13.94
N ALA A 86 -5.35 -7.18 -13.26
CA ALA A 86 -4.97 -8.41 -12.57
C ALA A 86 -5.98 -8.79 -11.47
N LEU A 87 -6.46 -7.83 -10.68
CA LEU A 87 -7.49 -8.06 -9.67
C LEU A 87 -8.75 -8.69 -10.28
N GLN A 88 -9.24 -8.14 -11.40
CA GLN A 88 -10.44 -8.66 -12.08
C GLN A 88 -10.19 -10.04 -12.69
N GLN A 89 -9.01 -10.29 -13.26
CA GLN A 89 -8.62 -11.59 -13.80
C GLN A 89 -8.52 -12.68 -12.74
N GLU A 90 -8.06 -12.32 -11.53
CA GLU A 90 -7.96 -13.26 -10.41
C GLU A 90 -9.27 -13.36 -9.58
N GLY A 91 -10.36 -12.74 -10.04
CA GLY A 91 -11.71 -12.92 -9.49
C GLY A 91 -12.11 -11.95 -8.37
N PHE A 92 -11.34 -10.91 -8.13
CA PHE A 92 -11.72 -9.83 -7.20
C PHE A 92 -12.78 -8.90 -7.80
N PHE A 93 -13.65 -8.39 -6.94
CA PHE A 93 -14.58 -7.31 -7.25
C PHE A 93 -14.00 -5.98 -6.72
N ILE A 94 -13.80 -5.00 -7.61
CA ILE A 94 -13.33 -3.66 -7.22
C ILE A 94 -14.48 -2.87 -6.61
N VAL A 95 -14.31 -2.37 -5.39
CA VAL A 95 -15.30 -1.60 -4.63
C VAL A 95 -15.10 -0.11 -4.84
N ASN A 96 -13.86 0.39 -4.62
CA ASN A 96 -13.51 1.80 -4.82
C ASN A 96 -12.15 1.97 -5.49
N ASN A 97 -12.03 3.08 -6.21
CA ASN A 97 -10.77 3.66 -6.64
C ASN A 97 -10.51 4.91 -5.79
N ILE A 98 -9.73 4.76 -4.72
CA ILE A 98 -9.43 5.83 -3.79
C ILE A 98 -8.26 6.66 -4.31
N THR A 99 -8.39 7.98 -4.32
CA THR A 99 -7.31 8.91 -4.67
C THR A 99 -6.70 9.49 -3.41
N TRP A 100 -5.44 9.14 -3.13
CA TRP A 100 -4.66 9.85 -2.11
C TRP A 100 -4.01 11.08 -2.72
N GLN A 101 -4.49 12.27 -2.32
CA GLN A 101 -3.95 13.56 -2.71
C GLN A 101 -2.89 14.01 -1.72
N LYS A 102 -1.65 14.14 -2.19
CA LYS A 102 -0.51 14.62 -1.41
C LYS A 102 -0.55 16.14 -1.31
N LEU A 103 -0.59 16.69 -0.11
CA LEU A 103 -0.60 18.15 0.10
C LEU A 103 0.76 18.81 -0.18
N ASN A 104 1.85 18.04 -0.10
CA ASN A 104 3.23 18.49 -0.30
C ASN A 104 4.01 17.56 -1.25
N PRO A 105 3.54 17.39 -2.51
CA PRO A 105 4.18 16.49 -3.45
C PRO A 105 5.58 17.02 -3.84
N PRO A 106 6.55 16.14 -4.17
CA PRO A 106 7.81 16.55 -4.75
C PRO A 106 7.59 17.26 -6.09
N PRO A 107 8.37 18.29 -6.43
CA PRO A 107 8.24 18.97 -7.71
C PRO A 107 8.63 18.07 -8.88
N ASN A 108 8.07 18.32 -10.06
CA ASN A 108 8.51 17.68 -11.29
C ASN A 108 9.81 18.35 -11.77
N LEU A 109 10.95 17.67 -11.55
CA LEU A 109 12.27 18.19 -11.85
C LEU A 109 12.53 18.37 -13.36
N ALA A 110 11.86 17.60 -14.20
CA ALA A 110 12.01 17.71 -15.66
C ALA A 110 11.15 18.84 -16.26
N CYS A 111 10.13 19.34 -15.56
CA CYS A 111 9.18 20.36 -15.99
C CYS A 111 8.48 20.05 -17.32
N LYS A 112 8.27 18.77 -17.64
CA LYS A 112 7.67 18.29 -18.89
C LYS A 112 6.25 17.75 -18.76
N CYS A 113 5.71 17.66 -17.54
CA CYS A 113 4.36 17.22 -17.25
C CYS A 113 3.87 17.86 -15.96
N PHE A 114 2.58 17.67 -15.64
CA PHE A 114 2.03 18.09 -14.36
C PHE A 114 2.74 17.40 -13.19
N THR A 115 2.83 18.09 -12.05
CA THR A 115 3.37 17.51 -10.82
C THR A 115 2.50 16.36 -10.33
N HIS A 116 3.10 15.19 -10.10
CA HIS A 116 2.41 13.99 -9.62
C HIS A 116 2.03 14.15 -8.14
N SER A 117 0.84 14.70 -7.89
CA SER A 117 0.32 14.99 -6.55
C SER A 117 -0.59 13.91 -5.99
N THR A 118 -0.83 12.83 -6.73
CA THR A 118 -1.74 11.77 -6.30
C THR A 118 -1.10 10.39 -6.39
N GLU A 119 -1.59 9.47 -5.57
CA GLU A 119 -1.48 8.03 -5.73
C GLU A 119 -2.87 7.41 -5.68
N THR A 120 -3.02 6.25 -6.27
CA THR A 120 -4.28 5.50 -6.29
C THR A 120 -4.21 4.35 -5.31
N ILE A 121 -5.30 4.11 -4.57
CA ILE A 121 -5.47 2.93 -3.74
C ILE A 121 -6.72 2.21 -4.23
N ILE A 122 -6.56 1.03 -4.84
CA ILE A 122 -7.70 0.20 -5.26
C ILE A 122 -8.15 -0.63 -4.05
N TRP A 123 -9.43 -0.51 -3.69
CA TRP A 123 -10.09 -1.39 -2.74
C TRP A 123 -10.86 -2.46 -3.49
N ALA A 124 -10.56 -3.72 -3.21
CA ALA A 124 -11.24 -4.85 -3.81
C ALA A 124 -11.57 -5.92 -2.76
N VAL A 125 -12.54 -6.81 -3.10
CA VAL A 125 -13.07 -7.85 -2.21
C VAL A 125 -13.28 -9.16 -2.97
N LYS A 126 -13.29 -10.29 -2.26
CA LYS A 126 -13.63 -11.60 -2.85
C LYS A 126 -15.12 -11.76 -3.11
N ASP A 127 -15.94 -11.34 -2.17
CA ASP A 127 -17.40 -11.48 -2.23
C ASP A 127 -18.06 -10.12 -1.94
N LYS A 128 -18.69 -9.55 -2.96
CA LYS A 128 -19.37 -8.24 -2.89
C LYS A 128 -20.55 -8.18 -1.92
N LYS A 129 -20.98 -9.33 -1.36
CA LYS A 129 -22.09 -9.40 -0.40
C LYS A 129 -21.65 -9.64 1.03
N LYS A 130 -20.39 -10.03 1.27
CA LYS A 130 -19.93 -10.47 2.59
C LYS A 130 -18.85 -9.61 3.22
N TYR A 131 -18.22 -8.68 2.47
CA TYR A 131 -17.11 -7.90 3.02
C TYR A 131 -17.55 -6.99 4.17
N TYR A 132 -16.63 -6.80 5.12
CA TYR A 132 -16.83 -5.88 6.24
C TYR A 132 -16.45 -4.45 5.86
N PHE A 133 -17.32 -3.48 6.23
CA PHE A 133 -17.03 -2.05 6.15
C PHE A 133 -17.63 -1.33 7.35
N ASN A 134 -16.80 -0.65 8.13
CA ASN A 134 -17.23 0.10 9.30
C ASN A 134 -17.76 1.49 8.93
N TYR A 135 -18.93 1.51 8.29
CA TYR A 135 -19.57 2.74 7.81
C TYR A 135 -19.81 3.76 8.93
N ALA A 136 -20.26 3.29 10.12
CA ALA A 136 -20.58 4.16 11.24
C ALA A 136 -19.35 4.93 11.72
N LEU A 137 -18.23 4.23 11.96
CA LEU A 137 -16.97 4.84 12.38
C LEU A 137 -16.41 5.77 11.29
N MET A 138 -16.46 5.37 10.01
CA MET A 138 -15.98 6.23 8.90
C MET A 138 -16.80 7.53 8.81
N LYS A 139 -18.10 7.47 9.06
CA LYS A 139 -18.96 8.64 9.12
C LYS A 139 -18.64 9.54 10.33
N GLU A 140 -18.41 8.95 11.50
CA GLU A 140 -18.01 9.67 12.71
C GLU A 140 -16.68 10.41 12.51
N LEU A 141 -15.64 9.71 12.05
CA LEU A 141 -14.31 10.28 11.76
C LEU A 141 -14.35 11.40 10.70
N ASN A 142 -15.37 11.40 9.87
CA ASN A 142 -15.60 12.46 8.85
C ASN A 142 -16.63 13.52 9.30
N GLY A 143 -16.73 13.79 10.60
CA GLY A 143 -17.59 14.85 11.14
C GLY A 143 -19.08 14.59 10.92
N GLY A 144 -19.53 13.34 11.01
CA GLY A 144 -20.92 12.92 10.85
C GLY A 144 -21.40 12.84 9.39
N LYS A 145 -20.51 13.04 8.40
CA LYS A 145 -20.81 12.97 6.96
C LYS A 145 -20.19 11.73 6.33
N GLN A 146 -20.79 11.22 5.27
CA GLN A 146 -20.24 10.11 4.51
C GLN A 146 -18.82 10.44 3.99
N MET A 147 -17.86 9.56 4.28
CA MET A 147 -16.48 9.74 3.82
C MET A 147 -16.39 9.49 2.31
N LYS A 148 -15.65 10.36 1.62
CA LYS A 148 -15.42 10.28 0.17
C LYS A 148 -14.15 9.48 -0.13
N ASP A 149 -13.97 9.14 -1.40
CA ASP A 149 -12.84 8.40 -1.96
C ASP A 149 -11.64 9.27 -2.37
N VAL A 150 -11.68 10.57 -2.11
CA VAL A 150 -10.52 11.47 -2.23
C VAL A 150 -10.00 11.79 -0.82
N TRP A 151 -8.78 11.33 -0.52
CA TRP A 151 -8.14 11.48 0.78
C TRP A 151 -6.94 12.41 0.68
N SER A 152 -7.05 13.62 1.24
CA SER A 152 -5.96 14.60 1.24
C SER A 152 -5.13 14.46 2.50
N GLY A 153 -3.81 14.54 2.37
CA GLY A 153 -2.91 14.49 3.51
C GLY A 153 -1.44 14.67 3.13
N PRO A 154 -0.58 14.93 4.11
CA PRO A 154 0.85 15.11 3.86
C PRO A 154 1.55 13.78 3.56
N LEU A 155 2.74 13.88 2.97
CA LEU A 155 3.69 12.76 2.93
C LEU A 155 4.12 12.37 4.34
N THR A 156 4.71 11.18 4.48
CA THR A 156 5.19 10.61 5.74
C THR A 156 6.04 11.61 6.53
N PRO A 157 5.61 12.02 7.72
CA PRO A 157 6.31 13.00 8.53
C PRO A 157 7.61 12.43 9.11
N LYS A 158 8.54 13.32 9.48
CA LYS A 158 9.84 12.92 10.03
C LYS A 158 9.73 12.07 11.31
N LYS A 159 8.71 12.34 12.15
CA LYS A 159 8.47 11.59 13.38
C LYS A 159 8.21 10.10 13.16
N GLU A 160 7.65 9.71 12.02
CA GLU A 160 7.42 8.31 11.66
C GLU A 160 8.66 7.61 11.07
N LYS A 161 9.80 8.33 10.95
CA LYS A 161 11.07 7.85 10.38
C LYS A 161 12.21 7.77 11.41
N GLN A 162 11.89 7.81 12.71
CA GLN A 162 12.90 7.86 13.80
C GLN A 162 13.77 6.59 13.87
N HIS A 163 13.20 5.43 13.52
CA HIS A 163 13.89 4.14 13.63
C HIS A 163 14.65 3.73 12.36
N GLY A 164 14.62 4.55 11.32
CA GLY A 164 15.25 4.31 10.04
C GLY A 164 14.46 4.91 8.88
N LYS A 165 15.02 4.83 7.67
CA LYS A 165 14.41 5.40 6.46
C LYS A 165 14.08 4.31 5.46
N HIS A 166 12.85 4.33 4.96
CA HIS A 166 12.45 3.58 3.76
C HIS A 166 12.07 4.61 2.68
N PRO A 167 12.50 4.45 1.42
CA PRO A 167 12.32 5.48 0.38
C PRO A 167 10.85 5.77 0.06
N THR A 168 9.99 4.77 0.19
CA THR A 168 8.56 4.85 -0.16
C THR A 168 7.63 4.61 1.03
N GLN A 169 8.09 4.85 2.27
CA GLN A 169 7.28 4.66 3.46
C GLN A 169 5.93 5.40 3.35
N LYS A 170 4.84 4.67 3.52
CA LYS A 170 3.49 5.25 3.58
C LYS A 170 3.23 5.89 4.94
N PRO A 171 2.48 7.00 5.02
CA PRO A 171 2.11 7.65 6.28
C PRO A 171 1.09 6.80 7.06
N GLU A 172 1.22 6.78 8.39
CA GLU A 172 0.41 5.96 9.29
C GLU A 172 -1.08 6.28 9.19
N TYR A 173 -1.46 7.55 9.01
CA TYR A 173 -2.88 7.94 8.93
C TYR A 173 -3.65 7.28 7.76
N LEU A 174 -2.95 6.92 6.66
CA LEU A 174 -3.59 6.19 5.56
C LEU A 174 -3.93 4.76 5.97
N LEU A 175 -2.96 4.08 6.61
CA LEU A 175 -3.13 2.70 7.07
C LEU A 175 -4.15 2.64 8.20
N GLU A 176 -4.15 3.62 9.11
CA GLU A 176 -5.15 3.73 10.18
C GLU A 176 -6.56 3.77 9.62
N ARG A 177 -6.81 4.63 8.62
CA ARG A 177 -8.12 4.72 7.97
C ARG A 177 -8.52 3.40 7.31
N ILE A 178 -7.61 2.75 6.58
CA ILE A 178 -7.88 1.47 5.90
C ILE A 178 -8.21 0.38 6.93
N ILE A 179 -7.39 0.23 7.97
CA ILE A 179 -7.53 -0.82 8.98
C ILE A 179 -8.83 -0.62 9.77
N LEU A 180 -9.13 0.61 10.19
CA LEU A 180 -10.39 0.93 10.89
C LEU A 180 -11.63 0.73 10.01
N ALA A 181 -11.52 0.99 8.70
CA ALA A 181 -12.63 0.83 7.76
C ALA A 181 -12.96 -0.64 7.48
N ALA A 182 -11.95 -1.51 7.36
CA ALA A 182 -12.11 -2.83 6.75
C ALA A 182 -11.69 -4.01 7.63
N SER A 183 -11.44 -3.78 8.94
CA SER A 183 -11.15 -4.83 9.91
C SER A 183 -11.70 -4.53 11.29
N LYS A 184 -11.79 -5.56 12.14
CA LYS A 184 -12.17 -5.49 13.57
C LYS A 184 -10.94 -5.77 14.44
N GLU A 185 -11.03 -5.46 15.73
CA GLU A 185 -10.04 -5.91 16.70
C GLU A 185 -9.91 -7.43 16.71
N GLY A 186 -8.68 -7.93 16.78
CA GLY A 186 -8.35 -9.35 16.68
C GLY A 186 -8.30 -9.92 15.26
N ASP A 187 -8.71 -9.17 14.23
CA ASP A 187 -8.58 -9.60 12.83
C ASP A 187 -7.11 -9.64 12.38
N LEU A 188 -6.80 -10.56 11.46
CA LEU A 188 -5.48 -10.71 10.88
C LEU A 188 -5.31 -9.79 9.67
N VAL A 189 -4.36 -8.86 9.79
CA VAL A 189 -3.90 -7.96 8.71
C VAL A 189 -2.61 -8.50 8.10
N MET A 190 -2.51 -8.54 6.77
CA MET A 190 -1.31 -8.97 6.06
C MET A 190 -0.81 -7.86 5.13
N ASP A 191 0.53 -7.71 5.06
CA ASP A 191 1.20 -6.87 4.07
C ASP A 191 2.29 -7.68 3.35
N PRO A 192 2.07 -8.05 2.06
CA PRO A 192 3.03 -8.85 1.30
C PRO A 192 4.24 -8.06 0.80
N PHE A 193 4.28 -6.73 1.01
CA PHE A 193 5.38 -5.82 0.67
C PHE A 193 5.63 -4.86 1.82
N CYS A 194 5.91 -5.40 3.02
CA CYS A 194 5.77 -4.65 4.25
C CYS A 194 6.79 -3.52 4.42
N GLY A 195 7.92 -3.55 3.74
CA GLY A 195 8.93 -2.50 3.76
C GLY A 195 9.30 -2.05 5.17
N SER A 196 9.02 -0.79 5.50
CA SER A 196 9.25 -0.23 6.84
C SER A 196 8.26 -0.68 7.92
N GLY A 197 7.28 -1.53 7.61
CA GLY A 197 6.31 -2.08 8.56
C GLY A 197 5.23 -1.11 9.03
N THR A 198 4.90 -0.07 8.27
CA THR A 198 3.86 0.90 8.67
C THR A 198 2.50 0.23 8.90
N THR A 199 2.12 -0.72 8.04
CA THR A 199 0.90 -1.53 8.21
C THR A 199 0.91 -2.28 9.55
N GLY A 200 2.05 -2.90 9.92
CA GLY A 200 2.20 -3.63 11.18
C GLY A 200 2.13 -2.73 12.41
N VAL A 201 2.82 -1.58 12.38
CA VAL A 201 2.78 -0.56 13.45
C VAL A 201 1.33 -0.16 13.75
N VAL A 202 0.57 0.19 12.71
CA VAL A 202 -0.82 0.63 12.88
C VAL A 202 -1.73 -0.54 13.27
N SER A 203 -1.50 -1.75 12.74
CA SER A 203 -2.27 -2.94 13.12
C SER A 203 -2.14 -3.24 14.61
N ILE A 204 -0.93 -3.22 15.14
CA ILE A 204 -0.66 -3.46 16.57
C ILE A 204 -1.32 -2.37 17.43
N ARG A 205 -1.15 -1.10 17.07
CA ARG A 205 -1.76 0.05 17.77
C ARG A 205 -3.29 -0.09 17.86
N LEU A 206 -3.90 -0.65 16.84
CA LEU A 206 -5.34 -0.84 16.74
C LEU A 206 -5.83 -2.23 17.20
N ASN A 207 -5.01 -3.02 17.89
CA ASN A 207 -5.32 -4.36 18.40
C ASN A 207 -5.66 -5.38 17.28
N ARG A 208 -4.98 -5.33 16.13
CA ARG A 208 -5.05 -6.33 15.07
C ARG A 208 -3.81 -7.22 15.12
N GLU A 209 -3.96 -8.48 14.73
CA GLU A 209 -2.82 -9.35 14.42
C GLU A 209 -2.18 -8.94 13.09
N PHE A 210 -0.87 -9.15 12.95
CA PHE A 210 -0.15 -8.73 11.76
C PHE A 210 0.83 -9.77 11.24
N ILE A 211 0.84 -9.96 9.92
CA ILE A 211 1.87 -10.69 9.18
C ILE A 211 2.43 -9.78 8.09
N GLY A 212 3.72 -9.46 8.18
CA GLY A 212 4.46 -8.73 7.14
C GLY A 212 5.41 -9.66 6.38
N ILE A 213 5.53 -9.45 5.08
CA ILE A 213 6.46 -10.17 4.21
C ILE A 213 7.32 -9.14 3.48
N ASP A 214 8.62 -9.36 3.46
CA ASP A 214 9.57 -8.61 2.64
C ASP A 214 10.74 -9.51 2.25
N ASN A 215 11.44 -9.20 1.18
CA ASN A 215 12.63 -9.93 0.73
C ASN A 215 13.95 -9.24 1.16
N ASN A 216 13.87 -8.10 1.86
CA ASN A 216 15.03 -7.35 2.33
C ASN A 216 15.13 -7.44 3.86
N GLU A 217 16.18 -8.08 4.36
CA GLU A 217 16.43 -8.28 5.80
C GLU A 217 16.56 -6.96 6.59
N GLU A 218 17.12 -5.90 5.98
CA GLU A 218 17.22 -4.59 6.61
C GLU A 218 15.83 -3.97 6.84
N TYR A 219 14.91 -4.15 5.86
CA TYR A 219 13.53 -3.67 6.00
C TYR A 219 12.74 -4.49 7.01
N ILE A 220 12.92 -5.81 7.05
CA ILE A 220 12.34 -6.67 8.09
C ILE A 220 12.82 -6.22 9.47
N SER A 221 14.13 -5.98 9.63
CA SER A 221 14.71 -5.51 10.90
C SER A 221 14.19 -4.11 11.28
N LEU A 222 13.97 -3.22 10.31
CA LEU A 222 13.38 -1.90 10.54
C LEU A 222 11.93 -2.03 10.98
N ALA A 223 11.13 -2.84 10.29
CA ALA A 223 9.74 -3.09 10.60
C ALA A 223 9.58 -3.66 12.03
N ASP A 224 10.40 -4.65 12.39
CA ASP A 224 10.38 -5.26 13.72
C ASP A 224 10.72 -4.25 14.82
N ARG A 225 11.75 -3.41 14.63
CA ARG A 225 12.07 -2.33 15.59
C ARG A 225 10.90 -1.36 15.78
N ARG A 226 10.24 -0.95 14.71
CA ARG A 226 9.10 -0.03 14.77
C ARG A 226 7.92 -0.65 15.51
N MET A 227 7.59 -1.90 15.18
CA MET A 227 6.47 -2.63 15.82
C MET A 227 6.70 -2.92 17.30
N LYS A 228 7.94 -3.21 17.71
CA LYS A 228 8.28 -3.41 19.14
C LYS A 228 8.05 -2.16 19.97
N ASN A 229 8.31 -0.97 19.42
CA ASN A 229 8.10 0.29 20.13
C ASN A 229 6.62 0.68 20.27
N GLU A 230 5.71 0.11 19.50
CA GLU A 230 4.26 0.32 19.65
C GLU A 230 3.67 -0.53 20.80
N LYS A 231 4.34 -1.60 21.21
CA LYS A 231 3.90 -2.48 22.32
C LYS A 231 4.30 -1.97 23.70
N LEU A 232 5.10 -0.92 23.77
CA LEU A 232 5.56 -0.28 25.02
C LEU A 232 4.68 0.91 25.37
#